data_56ecb50e2ea4d9cbe43750736b09095d
#
_entry.id   56ecb50e2ea4d9cbe43750736b09095d
#
_cell.length_a   1.000
_cell.length_b   1.000
_cell.length_c   1.000
_cell.angle_alpha   90.00
_cell.angle_beta   90.00
_cell.angle_gamma   90.00
#
_symmetry.space_group_name_H-M   'P 1'
#
loop_
_entity.id
_entity.type
_entity.pdbx_description
1 polymer ?
#
loop_
_entity_poly.entity_id
_entity_poly.type
_entity_poly.pdbx_seq_one_letter_code
_entity_poly.pdbx_strand_id
1 'polypeptide(L)'
;FNLFSYRINGEFRSVVVFRSRHRSHHYFSDGPDHLTMSPGCADMGGVFIVPVEEEYEKMTPELLGEMISEVSVTKDEEERLNHRLTRVQPQLEVGIMSAKEIDFEILSDGAGVRKAVLKEGKIEYDGALYDELYFESQTLSSMFAEPSFVLHGVTIGVNFHWERKETQKFAGALKIIVDRDKLVAVNVVGVEDYLLSVISSEMSATASEEFLKAHAVISRSWVMAQ
;
A
#
# COMPACT_ATOMS: atom_id res chain seq x y z
N PHE A 1 -0.53 16.71 -8.97
CA PHE A 1 -0.98 15.62 -9.84
C PHE A 1 -2.45 15.80 -10.23
N ASN A 2 -2.86 15.18 -11.33
CA ASN A 2 -4.25 15.03 -11.73
C ASN A 2 -4.63 13.56 -11.56
N LEU A 3 -5.84 13.29 -11.11
CA LEU A 3 -6.34 11.95 -10.87
C LEU A 3 -7.61 11.70 -11.71
N PHE A 4 -7.60 10.63 -12.47
CA PHE A 4 -8.77 10.12 -13.19
C PHE A 4 -9.17 8.77 -12.59
N SER A 5 -10.43 8.64 -12.24
CA SER A 5 -10.97 7.36 -11.78
C SER A 5 -12.13 6.96 -12.67
N TYR A 6 -12.14 5.70 -13.08
CA TYR A 6 -13.17 5.14 -13.94
C TYR A 6 -13.45 3.69 -13.58
N ARG A 7 -14.51 3.14 -14.11
CA ARG A 7 -14.93 1.76 -13.87
C ARG A 7 -15.01 0.99 -15.19
N ILE A 8 -14.27 -0.12 -15.28
CA ILE A 8 -14.33 -1.05 -16.41
C ILE A 8 -14.63 -2.45 -15.87
N ASN A 9 -15.63 -3.11 -16.45
CA ASN A 9 -16.01 -4.48 -16.09
C ASN A 9 -16.27 -4.69 -14.59
N GLY A 10 -16.76 -3.65 -13.90
CA GLY A 10 -17.02 -3.71 -12.48
C GLY A 10 -15.82 -3.30 -11.60
N GLU A 11 -14.61 -3.20 -12.14
CA GLU A 11 -13.40 -2.81 -11.42
C GLU A 11 -13.18 -1.31 -11.45
N PHE A 12 -12.79 -0.74 -10.31
CA PHE A 12 -12.31 0.63 -10.20
C PHE A 12 -10.85 0.71 -10.66
N ARG A 13 -10.56 1.67 -11.55
CA ARG A 13 -9.20 2.00 -11.98
C ARG A 13 -8.95 3.49 -11.81
N SER A 14 -7.73 3.84 -11.44
CA SER A 14 -7.31 5.22 -11.31
C SER A 14 -6.01 5.43 -12.09
N VAL A 15 -5.96 6.55 -12.81
CA VAL A 15 -4.76 7.02 -13.50
C VAL A 15 -4.31 8.30 -12.81
N VAL A 16 -3.07 8.32 -12.39
CA VAL A 16 -2.43 9.50 -11.79
C VAL A 16 -1.51 10.10 -12.83
N VAL A 17 -1.74 11.37 -13.17
CA VAL A 17 -0.86 12.14 -14.05
C VAL A 17 -0.06 13.09 -13.18
N PHE A 18 1.24 12.86 -13.09
CA PHE A 18 2.14 13.71 -12.32
C PHE A 18 2.41 15.02 -13.04
N ARG A 19 2.57 16.08 -12.28
CA ARG A 19 2.85 17.42 -12.79
C ARG A 19 4.12 17.98 -12.19
N SER A 20 4.95 18.60 -13.04
CA SER A 20 6.17 19.31 -12.64
C SER A 20 5.83 20.69 -12.09
N ARG A 21 4.82 21.35 -12.68
CA ARG A 21 4.35 22.67 -12.27
C ARG A 21 2.84 22.83 -12.46
N HIS A 22 2.28 23.87 -11.85
CA HIS A 22 0.84 24.12 -11.90
C HIS A 22 0.40 24.77 -13.23
N ARG A 23 1.22 25.65 -13.80
CA ARG A 23 0.91 26.44 -15.00
C ARG A 23 2.12 26.53 -15.93
N SER A 24 1.86 26.69 -17.24
CA SER A 24 2.90 26.93 -18.23
C SER A 24 3.48 28.33 -18.10
N HIS A 25 4.60 28.59 -18.75
CA HIS A 25 5.21 29.92 -18.77
C HIS A 25 4.30 30.98 -19.42
N HIS A 26 3.45 30.59 -20.37
CA HIS A 26 2.47 31.46 -21.01
C HIS A 26 1.54 32.16 -20.01
N TYR A 27 1.21 31.51 -18.90
CA TYR A 27 0.37 32.11 -17.85
C TYR A 27 1.06 33.32 -17.17
N PHE A 28 2.38 33.33 -17.13
CA PHE A 28 3.20 34.35 -16.48
C PHE A 28 3.82 35.32 -17.45
N SER A 29 3.60 35.13 -18.76
CA SER A 29 4.07 36.04 -19.81
C SER A 29 3.22 37.30 -19.88
N ASP A 30 3.79 38.36 -20.43
CA ASP A 30 3.08 39.61 -20.71
C ASP A 30 2.74 39.73 -22.19
N GLY A 31 1.73 40.52 -22.50
CA GLY A 31 1.37 40.89 -23.90
C GLY A 31 0.75 39.71 -24.68
N PRO A 32 1.09 39.60 -25.99
CA PRO A 32 0.40 38.63 -26.88
C PRO A 32 0.66 37.15 -26.55
N ASP A 33 1.71 36.86 -25.81
CA ASP A 33 2.08 35.49 -25.40
C ASP A 33 1.39 35.07 -24.11
N HIS A 34 0.65 35.97 -23.47
CA HIS A 34 -0.13 35.65 -22.27
C HIS A 34 -1.30 34.76 -22.60
N LEU A 35 -1.46 33.68 -21.83
CA LEU A 35 -2.59 32.75 -21.91
C LEU A 35 -3.09 32.44 -20.52
N THR A 36 -4.38 32.63 -20.27
CA THR A 36 -5.03 32.33 -18.98
C THR A 36 -5.31 30.87 -18.79
N MET A 37 -5.20 30.06 -19.85
CA MET A 37 -5.38 28.61 -19.76
C MET A 37 -4.37 28.00 -18.79
N SER A 38 -4.89 27.18 -17.88
CA SER A 38 -4.10 26.42 -16.92
C SER A 38 -4.49 24.95 -17.02
N PRO A 39 -3.67 24.10 -17.68
CA PRO A 39 -4.02 22.70 -17.88
C PRO A 39 -4.36 22.00 -16.55
N GLY A 40 -5.55 21.43 -16.47
CA GLY A 40 -6.09 20.72 -15.31
C GLY A 40 -6.46 19.27 -15.64
N CYS A 41 -7.33 18.65 -14.83
CA CYS A 41 -7.77 17.29 -15.08
C CYS A 41 -8.51 17.12 -16.40
N ALA A 42 -9.39 18.07 -16.74
CA ALA A 42 -10.15 18.02 -18.00
C ALA A 42 -9.22 18.06 -19.22
N ASP A 43 -8.24 18.94 -19.19
CA ASP A 43 -7.27 19.14 -20.27
C ASP A 43 -6.39 17.90 -20.46
N MET A 44 -5.92 17.31 -19.38
CA MET A 44 -5.18 16.03 -19.42
C MET A 44 -6.05 14.87 -19.90
N GLY A 45 -7.37 14.98 -19.77
CA GLY A 45 -8.35 14.03 -20.32
C GLY A 45 -8.75 14.31 -21.77
N GLY A 46 -8.17 15.35 -22.40
CA GLY A 46 -8.42 15.71 -23.79
C GLY A 46 -9.55 16.71 -24.01
N VAL A 47 -10.05 17.35 -22.95
CA VAL A 47 -11.07 18.40 -23.01
C VAL A 47 -10.47 19.71 -22.54
N PHE A 48 -10.06 20.55 -23.50
CA PHE A 48 -9.41 21.83 -23.22
C PHE A 48 -10.42 22.94 -22.98
N ILE A 49 -10.24 23.68 -21.88
CA ILE A 49 -11.07 24.81 -21.50
C ILE A 49 -10.23 26.08 -21.67
N VAL A 50 -10.57 26.88 -22.67
CA VAL A 50 -9.94 28.20 -22.92
C VAL A 50 -10.95 29.26 -22.52
N PRO A 51 -10.74 29.99 -21.42
CA PRO A 51 -11.74 30.88 -20.85
C PRO A 51 -11.90 32.21 -21.58
N VAL A 52 -10.97 32.55 -22.47
CA VAL A 52 -10.92 33.84 -23.19
C VAL A 52 -11.02 33.58 -24.69
N GLU A 53 -11.96 34.23 -25.37
CA GLU A 53 -12.24 34.02 -26.81
C GLU A 53 -11.03 34.35 -27.69
N GLU A 54 -10.35 35.45 -27.42
CA GLU A 54 -9.16 35.87 -28.17
C GLU A 54 -7.98 34.91 -28.01
N GLU A 55 -7.94 34.17 -26.89
CA GLU A 55 -6.95 33.12 -26.65
C GLU A 55 -7.34 31.83 -27.38
N TYR A 56 -8.64 31.53 -27.48
CA TYR A 56 -9.13 30.36 -28.20
C TYR A 56 -8.68 30.34 -29.67
N GLU A 57 -8.71 31.48 -30.34
CA GLU A 57 -8.26 31.60 -31.74
C GLU A 57 -6.75 31.39 -31.94
N LYS A 58 -5.97 31.53 -30.86
CA LYS A 58 -4.53 31.28 -30.87
C LYS A 58 -4.17 29.82 -30.62
N MET A 59 -5.12 29.00 -30.12
CA MET A 59 -4.85 27.64 -29.76
C MET A 59 -4.62 26.76 -30.98
N THR A 60 -3.43 26.18 -31.03
CA THR A 60 -3.06 25.13 -31.99
C THR A 60 -2.73 23.84 -31.27
N PRO A 61 -2.78 22.67 -31.96
CA PRO A 61 -2.34 21.43 -31.37
C PRO A 61 -0.92 21.47 -30.83
N GLU A 62 -0.03 22.19 -31.52
CA GLU A 62 1.37 22.36 -31.14
C GLU A 62 1.49 23.16 -29.84
N LEU A 63 0.79 24.27 -29.71
CA LEU A 63 0.79 25.13 -28.51
C LEU A 63 0.20 24.38 -27.31
N LEU A 64 -0.90 23.65 -27.51
CA LEU A 64 -1.48 22.79 -26.46
C LEU A 64 -0.52 21.69 -26.04
N GLY A 65 0.17 21.07 -27.00
CA GLY A 65 1.19 20.04 -26.74
C GLY A 65 2.37 20.60 -25.93
N GLU A 66 2.83 21.81 -26.26
CA GLU A 66 3.87 22.52 -25.52
C GLU A 66 3.44 22.79 -24.07
N MET A 67 2.27 23.39 -23.88
CA MET A 67 1.74 23.71 -22.54
C MET A 67 1.58 22.46 -21.68
N ILE A 68 1.06 21.37 -22.23
CA ILE A 68 0.92 20.09 -21.51
C ILE A 68 2.28 19.49 -21.18
N SER A 69 3.20 19.49 -22.14
CA SER A 69 4.55 18.97 -21.94
C SER A 69 5.29 19.74 -20.84
N GLU A 70 5.14 21.06 -20.82
CA GLU A 70 5.78 21.91 -19.81
C GLU A 70 5.25 21.69 -18.40
N VAL A 71 3.96 21.42 -18.23
CA VAL A 71 3.36 21.18 -16.91
C VAL A 71 3.45 19.72 -16.47
N SER A 72 3.77 18.80 -17.36
CA SER A 72 3.96 17.39 -17.09
C SER A 72 5.36 17.10 -16.55
N VAL A 73 5.50 16.00 -15.83
CA VAL A 73 6.84 15.49 -15.46
C VAL A 73 7.53 14.91 -16.68
N THR A 74 8.84 15.06 -16.74
CA THR A 74 9.67 14.37 -17.72
C THR A 74 9.69 12.85 -17.43
N LYS A 75 10.09 12.06 -18.43
CA LYS A 75 10.23 10.62 -18.26
C LYS A 75 11.17 10.25 -17.10
N ASP A 76 12.29 10.97 -16.97
CA ASP A 76 13.25 10.76 -15.88
C ASP A 76 12.65 11.10 -14.51
N GLU A 77 11.85 12.15 -14.44
CA GLU A 77 11.13 12.53 -13.20
C GLU A 77 10.04 11.51 -12.87
N GLU A 78 9.33 11.01 -13.87
CA GLU A 78 8.34 9.93 -13.71
C GLU A 78 9.01 8.66 -13.19
N GLU A 79 10.13 8.24 -13.76
CA GLU A 79 10.89 7.09 -13.29
C GLU A 79 11.37 7.26 -11.85
N ARG A 80 11.84 8.47 -11.48
CA ARG A 80 12.21 8.80 -10.09
C ARG A 80 11.02 8.77 -9.14
N LEU A 81 9.87 9.27 -9.57
CA LEU A 81 8.63 9.25 -8.79
C LEU A 81 8.14 7.81 -8.63
N ASN A 82 8.11 7.03 -9.69
CA ASN A 82 7.78 5.63 -9.66
C ASN A 82 8.72 4.85 -8.74
N HIS A 83 10.02 5.11 -8.83
CA HIS A 83 10.99 4.51 -7.91
C HIS A 83 10.78 4.92 -6.45
N ARG A 84 10.29 6.14 -6.18
CA ARG A 84 9.92 6.58 -4.82
C ARG A 84 8.60 5.98 -4.35
N LEU A 85 7.62 5.81 -5.23
CA LEU A 85 6.32 5.23 -4.93
C LEU A 85 6.38 3.70 -4.84
N THR A 86 7.26 3.08 -5.62
CA THR A 86 7.59 1.65 -5.57
C THR A 86 8.73 1.34 -4.59
N ARG A 87 9.23 2.35 -3.85
CA ARG A 87 10.11 2.05 -2.72
C ARG A 87 9.38 1.05 -1.86
N VAL A 88 10.01 -0.10 -1.75
CA VAL A 88 9.70 -1.13 -0.79
C VAL A 88 9.28 -0.43 0.49
N GLN A 89 8.02 -0.55 0.85
CA GLN A 89 7.53 -0.05 2.14
C GLN A 89 8.49 -0.59 3.20
N PRO A 90 8.87 0.19 4.22
CA PRO A 90 9.56 -0.38 5.35
C PRO A 90 8.81 -1.62 5.80
N GLN A 91 9.51 -2.74 5.91
CA GLN A 91 8.89 -3.97 6.40
C GLN A 91 8.97 -4.01 7.92
N LEU A 92 7.91 -4.51 8.51
CA LEU A 92 7.79 -4.75 9.94
C LEU A 92 7.84 -6.26 10.18
N GLU A 93 8.48 -6.65 11.26
CA GLU A 93 8.40 -7.99 11.81
C GLU A 93 7.49 -7.97 13.04
N VAL A 94 6.26 -8.43 12.88
CA VAL A 94 5.24 -8.39 13.93
C VAL A 94 5.03 -9.79 14.51
N GLY A 95 5.42 -9.99 15.76
CA GLY A 95 5.14 -11.23 16.49
C GLY A 95 3.65 -11.40 16.72
N ILE A 96 3.06 -12.47 16.20
CA ILE A 96 1.62 -12.73 16.30
C ILE A 96 1.29 -13.68 17.45
N MET A 97 1.98 -14.80 17.52
CA MET A 97 1.75 -15.80 18.56
C MET A 97 3.03 -16.55 18.91
N SER A 98 3.08 -17.11 20.11
CA SER A 98 4.16 -17.99 20.54
C SER A 98 3.59 -19.27 21.16
N ALA A 99 4.09 -20.44 20.72
CA ALA A 99 3.67 -21.74 21.20
C ALA A 99 4.76 -22.79 20.97
N LYS A 100 4.63 -23.98 21.55
CA LYS A 100 5.52 -25.12 21.23
C LYS A 100 5.18 -25.75 19.88
N GLU A 101 3.95 -25.56 19.44
CA GLU A 101 3.43 -26.01 18.14
C GLU A 101 2.65 -24.88 17.51
N ILE A 102 2.80 -24.67 16.21
CA ILE A 102 2.07 -23.67 15.43
C ILE A 102 1.44 -24.35 14.23
N ASP A 103 0.11 -24.26 14.14
CA ASP A 103 -0.66 -24.71 12.99
C ASP A 103 -0.91 -23.51 12.06
N PHE A 104 -0.58 -23.68 10.77
CA PHE A 104 -0.67 -22.61 9.78
C PHE A 104 -1.01 -23.14 8.39
N GLU A 105 -1.45 -22.25 7.51
CA GLU A 105 -1.68 -22.51 6.08
C GLU A 105 -1.00 -21.45 5.24
N ILE A 106 -0.46 -21.85 4.09
CA ILE A 106 0.02 -20.94 3.04
C ILE A 106 -1.00 -20.97 1.92
N LEU A 107 -1.66 -19.82 1.67
CA LEU A 107 -2.81 -19.80 0.78
C LEU A 107 -2.46 -19.97 -0.71
N SER A 108 -1.22 -19.63 -1.09
CA SER A 108 -0.78 -19.71 -2.49
C SER A 108 -0.62 -21.12 -3.03
N ASP A 109 -0.42 -22.12 -2.18
CA ASP A 109 -0.15 -23.50 -2.61
C ASP A 109 -1.31 -24.47 -2.39
N GLY A 110 -2.32 -24.07 -1.61
CA GLY A 110 -3.52 -24.86 -1.37
C GLY A 110 -3.30 -26.19 -0.63
N ALA A 111 -2.14 -26.38 0.00
CA ALA A 111 -1.78 -27.64 0.66
C ALA A 111 -2.49 -27.86 2.01
N GLY A 112 -3.29 -26.90 2.46
CA GLY A 112 -4.05 -26.98 3.73
C GLY A 112 -3.19 -26.74 4.96
N VAL A 113 -3.69 -27.21 6.12
CA VAL A 113 -3.07 -26.97 7.43
C VAL A 113 -1.75 -27.73 7.56
N ARG A 114 -0.72 -27.02 7.97
CA ARG A 114 0.63 -27.48 8.27
C ARG A 114 0.94 -27.25 9.72
N LYS A 115 1.91 -28.00 10.24
CA LYS A 115 2.34 -27.88 11.63
C LYS A 115 3.85 -27.70 11.72
N ALA A 116 4.28 -26.69 12.48
CA ALA A 116 5.65 -26.55 12.95
C ALA A 116 5.72 -26.91 14.44
N VAL A 117 6.72 -27.65 14.84
CA VAL A 117 6.88 -28.15 16.24
C VAL A 117 8.28 -27.79 16.74
N LEU A 118 8.37 -27.32 17.98
CA LEU A 118 9.67 -27.12 18.63
C LEU A 118 10.26 -28.47 19.05
N LYS A 119 11.45 -28.78 18.51
CA LYS A 119 12.16 -30.02 18.83
C LYS A 119 13.67 -29.73 18.92
N GLU A 120 14.28 -30.11 20.02
CA GLU A 120 15.74 -29.98 20.24
C GLU A 120 16.26 -28.55 19.98
N GLY A 121 15.47 -27.54 20.31
CA GLY A 121 15.83 -26.11 20.09
C GLY A 121 15.74 -25.65 18.63
N LYS A 122 15.15 -26.45 17.75
CA LYS A 122 14.91 -26.17 16.34
C LYS A 122 13.45 -26.34 15.96
N ILE A 123 13.10 -25.96 14.74
CA ILE A 123 11.76 -26.12 14.17
C ILE A 123 11.73 -27.43 13.39
N GLU A 124 10.96 -28.42 13.87
CA GLU A 124 10.61 -29.59 13.07
C GLU A 124 9.45 -29.24 12.14
N TYR A 125 9.67 -29.36 10.84
CA TYR A 125 8.69 -29.13 9.81
C TYR A 125 8.95 -30.08 8.63
N ASP A 126 7.92 -30.78 8.15
CA ASP A 126 7.99 -31.72 7.03
C ASP A 126 9.12 -32.77 7.17
N GLY A 127 9.32 -33.25 8.38
CA GLY A 127 10.32 -34.27 8.70
C GLY A 127 11.78 -33.79 8.76
N ALA A 128 12.04 -32.51 8.68
CA ALA A 128 13.36 -31.90 8.79
C ALA A 128 13.43 -30.86 9.92
N LEU A 129 14.66 -30.52 10.35
CA LEU A 129 14.91 -29.53 11.40
C LEU A 129 15.49 -28.27 10.80
N TYR A 130 14.90 -27.12 11.15
CA TYR A 130 15.26 -25.80 10.67
C TYR A 130 15.57 -24.86 11.83
N ASP A 131 16.43 -23.87 11.59
CA ASP A 131 16.67 -22.77 12.52
C ASP A 131 15.61 -21.68 12.37
N GLU A 132 15.13 -21.50 11.14
CA GLU A 132 14.07 -20.54 10.74
C GLU A 132 13.26 -21.12 9.58
N LEU A 133 11.97 -20.84 9.54
CA LEU A 133 11.13 -21.04 8.34
C LEU A 133 10.68 -19.69 7.82
N TYR A 134 10.70 -19.52 6.49
CA TYR A 134 10.26 -18.32 5.82
C TYR A 134 9.41 -18.66 4.60
N PHE A 135 8.18 -18.18 4.58
CA PHE A 135 7.23 -18.38 3.49
C PHE A 135 6.91 -17.02 2.88
N GLU A 136 7.43 -16.78 1.69
CA GLU A 136 7.21 -15.52 0.98
C GLU A 136 5.76 -15.34 0.58
N SER A 137 5.29 -14.09 0.61
CA SER A 137 4.04 -13.71 -0.03
C SER A 137 4.26 -13.60 -1.54
N GLN A 138 3.49 -14.35 -2.31
CA GLN A 138 3.50 -14.22 -3.78
C GLN A 138 2.70 -13.00 -4.28
N THR A 139 2.11 -12.24 -3.37
CA THR A 139 1.32 -11.05 -3.73
C THR A 139 2.28 -9.89 -4.02
N LEU A 140 2.59 -9.70 -5.28
CA LEU A 140 3.19 -8.47 -5.78
C LEU A 140 2.23 -7.32 -5.44
N SER A 141 2.74 -6.36 -4.68
CA SER A 141 2.14 -5.08 -4.28
C SER A 141 0.84 -4.71 -5.00
N SER A 142 -0.29 -5.18 -4.51
CA SER A 142 -1.56 -4.55 -4.78
C SER A 142 -1.78 -3.45 -3.74
N MET A 143 -2.53 -2.41 -4.07
CA MET A 143 -2.90 -1.32 -3.15
C MET A 143 -3.64 -1.84 -1.91
N PHE A 144 -4.05 -3.11 -1.91
CA PHE A 144 -4.64 -3.87 -0.81
C PHE A 144 -4.03 -5.26 -0.84
N ALA A 145 -3.16 -5.55 0.12
CA ALA A 145 -2.54 -6.86 0.23
C ALA A 145 -3.62 -7.90 0.59
N GLU A 146 -3.82 -8.87 -0.29
CA GLU A 146 -4.67 -10.01 0.01
C GLU A 146 -4.00 -10.92 1.05
N PRO A 147 -4.79 -11.64 1.87
CA PRO A 147 -4.24 -12.62 2.79
C PRO A 147 -3.40 -13.66 2.05
N SER A 148 -2.22 -13.96 2.59
CA SER A 148 -1.26 -14.92 2.04
C SER A 148 -1.09 -16.16 2.91
N PHE A 149 -1.37 -16.04 4.21
CA PHE A 149 -1.31 -17.16 5.14
C PHE A 149 -2.37 -17.08 6.23
N VAL A 150 -2.55 -18.19 6.91
CA VAL A 150 -3.49 -18.35 8.03
C VAL A 150 -2.73 -18.89 9.25
N LEU A 151 -3.02 -18.36 10.43
CA LEU A 151 -2.59 -18.92 11.70
C LEU A 151 -3.81 -19.42 12.49
N HIS A 152 -3.70 -20.63 13.02
CA HIS A 152 -4.74 -21.23 13.84
C HIS A 152 -4.44 -21.06 15.32
N GLY A 153 -5.47 -20.80 16.12
CA GLY A 153 -5.35 -20.69 17.56
C GLY A 153 -4.64 -19.43 18.06
N VAL A 154 -4.69 -18.35 17.27
CA VAL A 154 -4.19 -17.02 17.69
C VAL A 154 -4.99 -16.54 18.88
N THR A 155 -4.32 -16.25 20.00
CA THR A 155 -4.98 -15.69 21.19
C THR A 155 -5.17 -14.19 21.00
N ILE A 156 -6.42 -13.75 21.04
CA ILE A 156 -6.80 -12.34 21.03
C ILE A 156 -7.36 -11.93 22.39
N GLY A 157 -7.17 -10.66 22.75
CA GLY A 157 -7.59 -10.15 24.05
C GLY A 157 -6.77 -10.74 25.22
N VAL A 158 -5.49 -10.90 25.04
CA VAL A 158 -4.58 -11.47 26.05
C VAL A 158 -4.75 -10.74 27.38
N ASN A 159 -5.04 -11.52 28.46
CA ASN A 159 -5.31 -11.04 29.81
C ASN A 159 -6.61 -10.22 29.98
N PHE A 160 -7.49 -10.18 28.98
CA PHE A 160 -8.82 -9.61 29.11
C PHE A 160 -9.87 -10.69 29.36
N HIS A 161 -11.01 -10.31 29.96
CA HIS A 161 -12.12 -11.24 30.25
C HIS A 161 -12.78 -11.85 28.99
N TRP A 162 -12.48 -11.31 27.81
CA TRP A 162 -12.95 -11.77 26.50
C TRP A 162 -11.83 -12.48 25.70
N GLU A 163 -10.75 -12.89 26.37
CA GLU A 163 -9.69 -13.67 25.73
C GLU A 163 -10.27 -14.94 25.08
N ARG A 164 -9.90 -15.12 23.83
CA ARG A 164 -10.31 -16.29 23.04
C ARG A 164 -9.26 -16.65 21.99
N LYS A 165 -9.35 -17.85 21.47
CA LYS A 165 -8.52 -18.30 20.35
C LYS A 165 -9.31 -18.22 19.06
N GLU A 166 -8.69 -17.68 18.02
CA GLU A 166 -9.27 -17.55 16.69
C GLU A 166 -8.31 -18.01 15.59
N THR A 167 -8.89 -18.37 14.46
CA THR A 167 -8.15 -18.53 13.21
C THR A 167 -8.12 -17.18 12.50
N GLN A 168 -6.93 -16.67 12.23
CA GLN A 168 -6.75 -15.37 11.61
C GLN A 168 -5.96 -15.46 10.31
N LYS A 169 -6.30 -14.60 9.34
CA LYS A 169 -5.66 -14.46 8.05
C LYS A 169 -4.78 -13.21 8.03
N PHE A 170 -3.60 -13.35 7.45
CA PHE A 170 -2.62 -12.27 7.38
C PHE A 170 -2.13 -12.07 5.95
N ALA A 171 -1.88 -10.82 5.60
CA ALA A 171 -1.13 -10.44 4.41
C ALA A 171 0.38 -10.43 4.74
N GLY A 172 1.23 -10.47 3.70
CA GLY A 172 2.68 -10.46 3.88
C GLY A 172 3.29 -11.86 3.99
N ALA A 173 4.53 -11.96 4.45
CA ALA A 173 5.23 -13.23 4.61
C ALA A 173 5.08 -13.79 6.03
N LEU A 174 5.08 -15.11 6.15
CA LEU A 174 5.14 -15.81 7.43
C LEU A 174 6.58 -16.23 7.71
N LYS A 175 7.11 -15.78 8.83
CA LYS A 175 8.39 -16.22 9.39
C LYS A 175 8.14 -16.97 10.70
N ILE A 176 8.75 -18.13 10.90
CA ILE A 176 8.68 -18.86 12.17
C ILE A 176 10.11 -18.99 12.70
N ILE A 177 10.32 -18.54 13.92
CA ILE A 177 11.63 -18.58 14.60
C ILE A 177 11.51 -19.27 15.94
N VAL A 178 12.65 -19.68 16.49
CA VAL A 178 12.74 -20.15 17.87
C VAL A 178 13.13 -18.97 18.76
N ASP A 179 12.31 -18.70 19.77
CA ASP A 179 12.67 -17.78 20.87
C ASP A 179 12.59 -18.56 22.19
N ARG A 180 13.76 -18.76 22.82
CA ARG A 180 13.94 -19.54 24.05
C ARG A 180 13.36 -20.95 23.92
N ASP A 181 12.23 -21.21 24.54
CA ASP A 181 11.58 -22.53 24.63
C ASP A 181 10.26 -22.60 23.81
N LYS A 182 10.06 -21.69 22.87
CA LYS A 182 8.86 -21.59 22.04
C LYS A 182 9.20 -21.23 20.60
N LEU A 183 8.28 -21.59 19.72
CA LEU A 183 8.22 -21.03 18.38
C LEU A 183 7.46 -19.70 18.43
N VAL A 184 7.88 -18.74 17.62
CA VAL A 184 7.18 -17.48 17.41
C VAL A 184 6.81 -17.37 15.94
N ALA A 185 5.53 -17.21 15.65
CA ALA A 185 5.06 -16.82 14.32
C ALA A 185 5.15 -15.32 14.20
N VAL A 186 5.89 -14.87 13.20
CA VAL A 186 6.15 -13.48 12.88
C VAL A 186 5.54 -13.17 11.52
N ASN A 187 4.72 -12.13 11.44
CA ASN A 187 4.24 -11.59 10.19
C ASN A 187 5.25 -10.55 9.68
N VAL A 188 5.82 -10.80 8.51
CA VAL A 188 6.67 -9.83 7.81
C VAL A 188 5.81 -9.10 6.79
N VAL A 189 5.50 -7.83 7.08
CA VAL A 189 4.46 -7.07 6.36
C VAL A 189 4.92 -5.63 6.13
N GLY A 190 4.48 -5.05 5.02
CA GLY A 190 4.71 -3.62 4.76
C GLY A 190 3.99 -2.72 5.77
N VAL A 191 4.62 -1.60 6.13
CA VAL A 191 4.07 -0.64 7.11
C VAL A 191 2.64 -0.22 6.76
N GLU A 192 2.35 0.07 5.49
CA GLU A 192 1.02 0.55 5.08
C GLU A 192 -0.04 -0.55 5.18
N ASP A 193 0.31 -1.80 4.84
CA ASP A 193 -0.59 -2.94 4.96
C ASP A 193 -0.87 -3.28 6.44
N TYR A 194 0.16 -3.17 7.28
CA TYR A 194 0.00 -3.31 8.72
C TYR A 194 -0.93 -2.24 9.30
N LEU A 195 -0.71 -0.96 8.94
CA LEU A 195 -1.51 0.16 9.41
C LEU A 195 -2.97 0.06 8.96
N LEU A 196 -3.22 -0.43 7.75
CA LEU A 196 -4.57 -0.68 7.25
C LEU A 196 -5.31 -1.69 8.14
N SER A 197 -4.63 -2.77 8.54
CA SER A 197 -5.16 -3.78 9.46
C SER A 197 -5.43 -3.19 10.85
N VAL A 198 -4.48 -2.43 11.41
CA VAL A 198 -4.60 -1.82 12.73
C VAL A 198 -5.77 -0.84 12.77
N ILE A 199 -5.87 0.08 11.81
CA ILE A 199 -6.93 1.09 11.77
C ILE A 199 -8.31 0.42 11.67
N SER A 200 -8.43 -0.60 10.83
CA SER A 200 -9.70 -1.31 10.64
C SER A 200 -10.12 -2.16 11.86
N SER A 201 -9.17 -2.60 12.67
CA SER A 201 -9.43 -3.41 13.86
C SER A 201 -9.65 -2.59 15.13
N GLU A 202 -8.99 -1.45 15.26
CA GLU A 202 -9.07 -0.60 16.45
C GLU A 202 -10.19 0.44 16.39
N MET A 203 -10.56 0.88 15.19
CA MET A 203 -11.55 1.94 15.00
C MET A 203 -12.80 1.42 14.31
N SER A 204 -13.93 1.98 14.69
CA SER A 204 -15.19 1.69 14.00
C SER A 204 -15.14 2.20 12.56
N ALA A 205 -15.63 1.40 11.61
CA ALA A 205 -15.81 1.82 10.23
C ALA A 205 -16.75 3.04 10.07
N THR A 206 -17.51 3.38 11.12
CA THR A 206 -18.41 4.56 11.18
C THR A 206 -17.75 5.79 11.80
N ALA A 207 -16.46 5.71 12.17
CA ALA A 207 -15.72 6.87 12.64
C ALA A 207 -15.56 7.92 11.54
N SER A 208 -15.46 9.20 11.92
CA SER A 208 -15.27 10.26 10.94
C SER A 208 -13.96 10.10 10.17
N GLU A 209 -13.95 10.48 8.90
CA GLU A 209 -12.77 10.42 8.04
C GLU A 209 -11.57 11.17 8.65
N GLU A 210 -11.81 12.34 9.25
CA GLU A 210 -10.77 13.15 9.88
C GLU A 210 -10.15 12.44 11.11
N PHE A 211 -10.97 11.72 11.86
CA PHE A 211 -10.50 10.92 12.98
C PHE A 211 -9.65 9.74 12.50
N LEU A 212 -10.08 9.01 11.45
CA LEU A 212 -9.32 7.91 10.86
C LEU A 212 -7.98 8.39 10.29
N LYS A 213 -7.96 9.55 9.63
CA LYS A 213 -6.71 10.17 9.14
C LYS A 213 -5.75 10.51 10.29
N ALA A 214 -6.25 11.13 11.35
CA ALA A 214 -5.43 11.46 12.52
C ALA A 214 -4.87 10.19 13.17
N HIS A 215 -5.69 9.16 13.33
CA HIS A 215 -5.27 7.87 13.86
C HIS A 215 -4.19 7.21 12.99
N ALA A 216 -4.34 7.22 11.68
CA ALA A 216 -3.34 6.69 10.75
C ALA A 216 -1.98 7.38 10.89
N VAL A 217 -1.95 8.70 11.04
CA VAL A 217 -0.70 9.46 11.22
C VAL A 217 -0.03 9.10 12.55
N ILE A 218 -0.80 9.02 13.63
CA ILE A 218 -0.29 8.67 14.96
C ILE A 218 0.25 7.25 14.95
N SER A 219 -0.50 6.28 14.46
CA SER A 219 -0.10 4.87 14.39
C SER A 219 1.15 4.67 13.57
N ARG A 220 1.25 5.34 12.39
CA ARG A 220 2.47 5.30 11.56
C ARG A 220 3.67 5.87 12.30
N SER A 221 3.51 7.01 12.95
CA SER A 221 4.60 7.65 13.70
C SER A 221 5.10 6.76 14.85
N TRP A 222 4.17 6.09 15.53
CA TRP A 222 4.52 5.18 16.62
C TRP A 222 5.25 3.94 16.11
N VAL A 223 4.74 3.30 15.07
CA VAL A 223 5.36 2.10 14.47
C VAL A 223 6.75 2.39 13.93
N MET A 224 6.94 3.55 13.28
CA MET A 224 8.24 3.94 12.71
C MET A 224 9.28 4.36 13.76
N ALA A 225 8.87 4.54 15.02
CA ALA A 225 9.75 4.89 16.13
C ALA A 225 10.26 3.67 16.93
N GLN A 226 9.74 2.45 16.63
CA GLN A 226 10.19 1.19 17.25
C GLN A 226 11.43 0.65 16.56
#